data_9b05c728e41d4e93b574a5e7b7c3e06b
#
_entry.id   9b05c728e41d4e93b574a5e7b7c3e06b
#
_cell.length_a   1.000
_cell.length_b   1.000
_cell.length_c   1.000
_cell.angle_alpha   90.00
_cell.angle_beta   90.00
_cell.angle_gamma   90.00
#
_symmetry.space_group_name_H-M   'P 1'
#
loop_
_entity.id
_entity.type
_entity.pdbx_description
1 polymer ?
#
loop_
_entity_poly.entity_id
_entity_poly.type
_entity_poly.pdbx_seq_one_letter_code
_entity_poly.pdbx_strand_id
1 'polypeptide(L)'
;MSMSDTIADLLTRIRNGQSAEKESVTMPFSKMKLSICKVLESEGYIDSTEVSGDIKKELTVLLKYYEGKPVIENIERISKPGLRIFKAAKQVPNVRNGLGVCIVSTSHGVMTDKEAREKNYGGEIICIVS
;
A
#
# COMPACT_ATOMS: atom_id res chain seq x y z
N MET A 1 -0.52 -12.04 23.46
CA MET A 1 0.20 -11.27 22.46
C MET A 1 -0.76 -10.65 21.47
N SER A 2 -0.60 -9.41 21.23
CA SER A 2 -1.41 -8.76 20.23
C SER A 2 -1.00 -9.24 18.84
N MET A 3 -1.96 -9.35 17.96
CA MET A 3 -1.66 -9.59 16.56
C MET A 3 -0.99 -8.35 15.99
N SER A 4 0.14 -8.53 15.33
CA SER A 4 0.80 -7.43 14.66
C SER A 4 0.20 -7.27 13.27
N ASP A 5 -0.05 -6.03 12.88
CA ASP A 5 -0.48 -5.68 11.52
C ASP A 5 0.74 -5.14 10.78
N THR A 6 1.41 -6.01 10.05
CA THR A 6 2.62 -5.63 9.33
C THR A 6 2.33 -4.67 8.19
N ILE A 7 1.12 -4.70 7.66
CA ILE A 7 0.69 -3.76 6.62
C ILE A 7 0.51 -2.37 7.23
N ALA A 8 -0.15 -2.29 8.39
CA ALA A 8 -0.28 -1.01 9.09
C ALA A 8 1.08 -0.42 9.44
N ASP A 9 2.04 -1.27 9.82
CA ASP A 9 3.40 -0.84 10.08
C ASP A 9 4.04 -0.24 8.82
N LEU A 10 3.88 -0.90 7.66
CA LEU A 10 4.36 -0.38 6.39
C LEU A 10 3.81 1.03 6.12
N LEU A 11 2.49 1.19 6.24
CA LEU A 11 1.84 2.47 5.96
C LEU A 11 2.29 3.55 6.93
N THR A 12 2.46 3.19 8.20
CA THR A 12 2.94 4.11 9.23
C THR A 12 4.38 4.54 8.97
N ARG A 13 5.25 3.62 8.57
CA ARG A 13 6.65 3.95 8.25
C ARG A 13 6.72 4.90 7.06
N ILE A 14 5.91 4.68 6.03
CA ILE A 14 5.83 5.59 4.88
C ILE A 14 5.36 6.97 5.33
N ARG A 15 4.28 7.03 6.11
CA ARG A 15 3.74 8.30 6.61
C ARG A 15 4.76 9.07 7.46
N ASN A 16 5.37 8.38 8.40
CA ASN A 16 6.37 9.01 9.29
C ASN A 16 7.63 9.41 8.53
N GLY A 17 8.06 8.59 7.58
CA GLY A 17 9.22 8.90 6.74
C GLY A 17 9.00 10.15 5.92
N GLN A 18 7.81 10.31 5.36
CA GLN A 18 7.46 11.50 4.60
C GLN A 18 7.39 12.75 5.48
N SER A 19 6.83 12.62 6.68
CA SER A 19 6.77 13.74 7.63
C SER A 19 8.16 14.20 8.07
N ALA A 20 9.11 13.27 8.15
CA ALA A 20 10.50 13.56 8.50
C ALA A 20 11.36 13.88 7.27
N GLU A 21 10.76 13.96 6.09
CA GLU A 21 11.43 14.25 4.82
C GLU A 21 12.57 13.29 4.49
N LYS A 22 12.40 12.00 4.83
CA LYS A 22 13.40 10.96 4.56
C LYS A 22 13.35 10.56 3.09
N GLU A 23 14.49 10.15 2.54
CA GLU A 23 14.57 9.61 1.19
C GLU A 23 13.93 8.23 1.10
N SER A 24 14.11 7.42 2.14
CA SER A 24 13.64 6.04 2.16
C SER A 24 13.29 5.59 3.56
N VAL A 25 12.54 4.50 3.62
CA VAL A 25 12.26 3.79 4.87
C VAL A 25 12.56 2.31 4.65
N THR A 26 13.03 1.63 5.69
CA THR A 26 13.41 0.22 5.63
C THR A 26 12.63 -0.57 6.67
N MET A 27 12.26 -1.79 6.32
CA MET A 27 11.45 -2.64 7.17
C MET A 27 11.71 -4.11 6.86
N PRO A 28 11.32 -5.04 7.75
CA PRO A 28 11.40 -6.45 7.41
C PRO A 28 10.57 -6.77 6.17
N PHE A 29 11.12 -7.61 5.31
CA PHE A 29 10.47 -7.99 4.06
C PHE A 29 9.26 -8.90 4.29
N SER A 30 8.23 -8.72 3.46
CA SER A 30 7.21 -9.74 3.24
C SER A 30 6.70 -9.61 1.81
N LYS A 31 6.19 -10.72 1.26
CA LYS A 31 5.66 -10.72 -0.11
C LYS A 31 4.48 -9.76 -0.24
N MET A 32 3.62 -9.71 0.77
CA MET A 32 2.45 -8.84 0.76
C MET A 32 2.87 -7.37 0.75
N LYS A 33 3.84 -6.99 1.58
CA LYS A 33 4.33 -5.61 1.60
C LYS A 33 4.93 -5.22 0.26
N LEU A 34 5.72 -6.12 -0.35
CA LEU A 34 6.29 -5.87 -1.66
C LEU A 34 5.21 -5.69 -2.72
N SER A 35 4.17 -6.55 -2.70
CA SER A 35 3.07 -6.44 -3.65
C SER A 35 2.34 -5.12 -3.54
N ILE A 36 2.09 -4.65 -2.32
CA ILE A 36 1.46 -3.35 -2.08
C ILE A 36 2.37 -2.23 -2.61
N CYS A 37 3.67 -2.30 -2.33
CA CYS A 37 4.62 -1.30 -2.80
C CYS A 37 4.71 -1.27 -4.33
N LYS A 38 4.62 -2.42 -4.99
CA LYS A 38 4.64 -2.47 -6.45
C LYS A 38 3.43 -1.74 -7.05
N VAL A 39 2.26 -1.88 -6.42
CA VAL A 39 1.07 -1.12 -6.83
C VAL A 39 1.28 0.38 -6.61
N LEU A 40 1.82 0.76 -5.45
CA LEU A 40 2.11 2.17 -5.16
C LEU A 40 3.10 2.77 -6.16
N GLU A 41 4.13 2.00 -6.51
CA GLU A 41 5.12 2.42 -7.50
C GLU A 41 4.48 2.60 -8.88
N SER A 42 3.68 1.62 -9.30
CA SER A 42 2.97 1.66 -10.58
C SER A 42 2.03 2.86 -10.69
N GLU A 43 1.40 3.25 -9.58
CA GLU A 43 0.48 4.38 -9.54
C GLU A 43 1.19 5.72 -9.28
N GLY A 44 2.52 5.71 -9.15
CA GLY A 44 3.30 6.92 -8.99
C GLY A 44 3.33 7.51 -7.59
N TYR A 45 2.98 6.74 -6.56
CA TYR A 45 2.98 7.21 -5.18
C TYR A 45 4.31 7.07 -4.47
N ILE A 46 5.13 6.11 -4.90
CA ILE A 46 6.51 5.96 -4.40
C ILE A 46 7.44 5.88 -5.60
N ASP A 47 8.74 6.12 -5.36
CA ASP A 47 9.72 6.11 -6.42
C ASP A 47 10.09 4.70 -6.85
N SER A 48 10.53 3.88 -5.89
CA SER A 48 10.92 2.50 -6.17
C SER A 48 11.05 1.70 -4.88
N THR A 49 11.35 0.41 -5.02
CA THR A 49 11.59 -0.47 -3.89
C THR A 49 12.84 -1.29 -4.14
N GLU A 50 13.51 -1.69 -3.07
CA GLU A 50 14.67 -2.56 -3.10
C GLU A 50 14.52 -3.63 -2.04
N VAL A 51 14.92 -4.87 -2.37
CA VAL A 51 14.98 -5.97 -1.43
C VAL A 51 16.43 -6.38 -1.26
N SER A 52 16.89 -6.44 -0.02
CA SER A 52 18.28 -6.79 0.29
C SER A 52 18.34 -7.85 1.40
N GLY A 53 19.49 -8.51 1.52
CA GLY A 53 19.74 -9.53 2.53
C GLY A 53 19.45 -10.94 2.03
N ASP A 54 20.16 -11.91 2.57
CA ASP A 54 20.00 -13.31 2.21
C ASP A 54 19.09 -14.06 3.17
N ILE A 55 19.41 -14.00 4.48
CA ILE A 55 18.67 -14.71 5.51
C ILE A 55 17.56 -13.83 6.08
N LYS A 56 17.92 -12.60 6.47
CA LYS A 56 16.95 -11.61 6.94
C LYS A 56 16.77 -10.57 5.87
N LYS A 57 15.80 -10.78 5.03
CA LYS A 57 15.52 -9.84 3.94
C LYS A 57 14.88 -8.57 4.48
N GLU A 58 15.29 -7.45 3.92
CA GLU A 58 14.74 -6.15 4.24
C GLU A 58 14.16 -5.52 2.98
N LEU A 59 13.05 -4.83 3.17
CA LEU A 59 12.40 -4.06 2.12
C LEU A 59 12.69 -2.59 2.35
N THR A 60 13.26 -1.93 1.35
CA THR A 60 13.50 -0.49 1.37
C THR A 60 12.55 0.16 0.37
N VAL A 61 11.82 1.16 0.85
CA VAL A 61 10.87 1.92 0.02
C VAL A 61 11.45 3.31 -0.18
N LEU A 62 11.69 3.68 -1.44
CA LEU A 62 12.18 5.02 -1.77
C LEU A 62 10.98 5.94 -1.94
N LEU A 63 10.88 6.92 -1.08
CA LEU A 63 9.75 7.84 -1.03
C LEU A 63 9.83 8.87 -2.15
N LYS A 64 8.68 9.38 -2.54
CA LYS A 64 8.59 10.29 -3.67
C LYS A 64 8.07 11.64 -3.22
N TYR A 65 8.72 12.68 -3.71
CA TYR A 65 8.36 14.08 -3.43
C TYR A 65 8.20 14.84 -4.73
N TYR A 66 7.35 15.84 -4.70
CA TYR A 66 7.18 16.74 -5.83
C TYR A 66 7.20 18.18 -5.30
N GLU A 67 8.14 18.97 -5.78
CA GLU A 67 8.34 20.35 -5.31
C GLU A 67 8.44 20.45 -3.79
N GLY A 68 9.21 19.53 -3.18
CA GLY A 68 9.45 19.50 -1.75
C GLY A 68 8.31 18.93 -0.90
N LYS A 69 7.22 18.46 -1.52
CA LYS A 69 6.08 17.92 -0.81
C LYS A 69 5.91 16.43 -1.10
N PRO A 70 5.50 15.63 -0.09
CA PRO A 70 5.21 14.21 -0.33
C PRO A 70 4.11 14.05 -1.38
N VAL A 71 4.29 13.06 -2.26
CA VAL A 71 3.28 12.75 -3.26
C VAL A 71 2.03 12.16 -2.62
N ILE A 72 2.22 11.34 -1.58
CA ILE A 72 1.08 10.78 -0.83
C ILE A 72 0.59 11.82 0.17
N GLU A 73 -0.66 12.24 0.03
CA GLU A 73 -1.30 13.14 0.99
C GLU A 73 -1.99 12.38 2.11
N ASN A 74 -2.66 11.27 1.76
CA ASN A 74 -3.36 10.42 2.71
C ASN A 74 -3.05 8.96 2.43
N ILE A 75 -2.83 8.19 3.49
CA ILE A 75 -2.65 6.76 3.41
C ILE A 75 -3.33 6.14 4.64
N GLU A 76 -4.30 5.27 4.40
CA GLU A 76 -5.17 4.77 5.46
C GLU A 76 -5.40 3.27 5.34
N ARG A 77 -5.19 2.55 6.45
CA ARG A 77 -5.47 1.13 6.55
C ARG A 77 -6.97 0.91 6.70
N ILE A 78 -7.56 0.06 5.89
CA ILE A 78 -9.01 -0.22 5.95
C ILE A 78 -9.27 -1.57 6.63
N SER A 79 -8.85 -2.68 5.99
CA SER A 79 -8.99 -4.01 6.59
C SER A 79 -7.92 -4.20 7.66
N LYS A 80 -8.29 -4.77 8.80
CA LYS A 80 -7.38 -4.97 9.94
C LYS A 80 -7.51 -6.40 10.45
N PRO A 81 -6.51 -6.94 11.15
CA PRO A 81 -6.62 -8.30 11.67
C PRO A 81 -7.86 -8.53 12.53
N GLY A 82 -8.29 -7.52 13.30
CA GLY A 82 -9.48 -7.61 14.15
C GLY A 82 -10.79 -7.32 13.44
N LEU A 83 -10.73 -6.79 12.20
CA LEU A 83 -11.93 -6.44 11.43
C LEU A 83 -11.58 -6.46 9.94
N ARG A 84 -11.74 -7.63 9.34
CA ARG A 84 -11.46 -7.81 7.91
C ARG A 84 -12.61 -7.25 7.07
N ILE A 85 -12.27 -6.50 6.04
CA ILE A 85 -13.24 -5.88 5.12
C ILE A 85 -13.07 -6.48 3.74
N PHE A 86 -14.11 -7.18 3.27
CA PHE A 86 -14.14 -7.78 1.93
C PHE A 86 -15.28 -7.14 1.13
N LYS A 87 -15.06 -6.90 -0.14
CA LYS A 87 -16.06 -6.32 -1.03
C LYS A 87 -16.08 -7.04 -2.37
N ALA A 88 -17.27 -7.16 -2.96
CA ALA A 88 -17.41 -7.59 -4.33
C ALA A 88 -16.89 -6.47 -5.25
N ALA A 89 -16.52 -6.81 -6.48
CA ALA A 89 -15.93 -5.86 -7.42
C ALA A 89 -16.73 -4.56 -7.56
N LYS A 90 -18.05 -4.67 -7.62
CA LYS A 90 -18.93 -3.51 -7.79
C LYS A 90 -19.00 -2.61 -6.54
N GLN A 91 -18.62 -3.15 -5.40
CA GLN A 91 -18.70 -2.44 -4.10
C GLN A 91 -17.36 -1.90 -3.64
N VAL A 92 -16.29 -2.12 -4.41
CA VAL A 92 -14.97 -1.61 -4.07
C VAL A 92 -15.01 -0.07 -4.12
N PRO A 93 -14.52 0.60 -3.06
CA PRO A 93 -14.61 2.07 -3.01
C PRO A 93 -13.90 2.76 -4.17
N ASN A 94 -14.48 3.86 -4.63
CA ASN A 94 -13.86 4.76 -5.59
C ASN A 94 -13.32 5.95 -4.79
N VAL A 95 -12.00 6.12 -4.77
CA VAL A 95 -11.34 7.12 -3.93
C VAL A 95 -11.24 8.45 -4.67
N ARG A 96 -11.80 9.51 -4.06
CA ARG A 96 -11.74 10.88 -4.59
C ARG A 96 -12.08 10.96 -6.09
N ASN A 97 -13.13 10.25 -6.50
CA ASN A 97 -13.59 10.20 -7.90
C ASN A 97 -12.47 9.79 -8.87
N GLY A 98 -11.64 8.85 -8.47
CA GLY A 98 -10.56 8.33 -9.31
C GLY A 98 -9.23 9.07 -9.16
N LEU A 99 -9.14 10.09 -8.29
CA LEU A 99 -7.89 10.79 -8.02
C LEU A 99 -7.01 10.08 -7.00
N GLY A 100 -7.56 9.11 -6.28
CA GLY A 100 -6.82 8.25 -5.38
C GLY A 100 -7.01 6.80 -5.77
N VAL A 101 -6.40 5.88 -5.02
CA VAL A 101 -6.55 4.45 -5.26
C VAL A 101 -6.91 3.71 -3.99
N CYS A 102 -7.68 2.65 -4.16
CA CYS A 102 -7.92 1.64 -3.13
C CYS A 102 -7.10 0.41 -3.54
N ILE A 103 -6.30 -0.11 -2.64
CA ILE A 103 -5.51 -1.32 -2.91
C ILE A 103 -6.30 -2.52 -2.43
N VAL A 104 -6.52 -3.48 -3.33
CA VAL A 104 -7.36 -4.65 -3.09
C VAL A 104 -6.53 -5.91 -3.24
N SER A 105 -6.65 -6.83 -2.29
CA SER A 105 -6.03 -8.14 -2.39
C SER A 105 -7.08 -9.12 -2.90
N THR A 106 -6.89 -9.60 -4.13
CA THR A 106 -7.81 -10.53 -4.77
C THR A 106 -7.16 -11.91 -4.91
N SER A 107 -7.93 -12.90 -5.33
CA SER A 107 -7.40 -14.23 -5.63
C SER A 107 -6.41 -14.21 -6.80
N HIS A 108 -6.39 -13.14 -7.58
CA HIS A 108 -5.47 -12.96 -8.71
C HIS A 108 -4.32 -11.99 -8.41
N GLY A 109 -4.16 -11.65 -7.14
CA GLY A 109 -3.08 -10.79 -6.69
C GLY A 109 -3.55 -9.46 -6.14
N VAL A 110 -2.60 -8.63 -5.75
CA VAL A 110 -2.85 -7.30 -5.21
C VAL A 110 -2.94 -6.32 -6.38
N MET A 111 -3.97 -5.50 -6.39
CA MET A 111 -4.23 -4.59 -7.49
C MET A 111 -4.99 -3.35 -7.02
N THR A 112 -5.18 -2.38 -7.93
CA THR A 112 -5.96 -1.19 -7.64
C THR A 112 -7.46 -1.50 -7.76
N ASP A 113 -8.27 -0.63 -7.15
CA ASP A 113 -9.73 -0.69 -7.28
C ASP A 113 -10.17 -0.65 -8.74
N LYS A 114 -9.52 0.20 -9.53
CA LYS A 114 -9.85 0.34 -10.96
C LYS A 114 -9.65 -0.99 -11.70
N GLU A 115 -8.49 -1.62 -11.50
CA GLU A 115 -8.19 -2.90 -12.13
C GLU A 115 -9.14 -4.00 -11.65
N ALA A 116 -9.43 -4.05 -10.35
CA ALA A 116 -10.36 -5.03 -9.79
C ALA A 116 -11.75 -4.88 -10.38
N ARG A 117 -12.23 -3.65 -10.53
CA ARG A 117 -13.54 -3.41 -11.14
C ARG A 117 -13.57 -3.80 -12.61
N GLU A 118 -12.54 -3.45 -13.38
CA GLU A 118 -12.46 -3.79 -14.80
C GLU A 118 -12.48 -5.30 -15.03
N LYS A 119 -11.79 -6.05 -14.17
CA LYS A 119 -11.70 -7.50 -14.27
C LYS A 119 -12.76 -8.24 -13.49
N ASN A 120 -13.63 -7.52 -12.78
CA ASN A 120 -14.69 -8.07 -11.95
C ASN A 120 -14.16 -8.97 -10.83
N TYR A 121 -13.09 -8.56 -10.16
CA TYR A 121 -12.50 -9.26 -9.03
C TYR A 121 -12.88 -8.55 -7.73
N GLY A 122 -13.48 -9.28 -6.81
CA GLY A 122 -13.66 -8.81 -5.44
C GLY A 122 -12.48 -9.25 -4.58
N GLY A 123 -12.39 -8.71 -3.39
CA GLY A 123 -11.33 -9.08 -2.48
C GLY A 123 -11.30 -8.27 -1.19
N GLU A 124 -10.19 -8.38 -0.49
CA GLU A 124 -9.98 -7.68 0.76
C GLU A 124 -9.51 -6.25 0.48
N ILE A 125 -10.17 -5.28 1.10
CA ILE A 125 -9.82 -3.87 0.95
C ILE A 125 -8.67 -3.56 1.90
N ILE A 126 -7.47 -3.45 1.37
CA ILE A 126 -6.25 -3.30 2.17
C ILE A 126 -6.11 -1.88 2.71
N CYS A 127 -6.10 -0.90 1.81
CA CYS A 127 -5.87 0.49 2.20
C CYS A 127 -6.34 1.44 1.10
N ILE A 128 -6.41 2.71 1.47
CA ILE A 128 -6.75 3.80 0.56
C ILE A 128 -5.57 4.77 0.56
N VAL A 129 -5.17 5.21 -0.63
CA VAL A 129 -4.05 6.12 -0.83
C VAL A 129 -4.48 7.24 -1.77
N SER A 130 -4.14 8.45 -1.40
CA SER A 130 -4.42 9.60 -2.25
C SER A 130 -3.44 10.73 -2.05
#